data_7bcb8065b643590b0eacb26928fd1f91
#
_entry.id   7bcb8065b643590b0eacb26928fd1f91
#
_cell.length_a   1.000
_cell.length_b   1.000
_cell.length_c   1.000
_cell.angle_alpha   90.00
_cell.angle_beta   90.00
_cell.angle_gamma   90.00
#
_symmetry.space_group_name_H-M   'P 1'
#
loop_
_entity.id
_entity.type
_entity.pdbx_description
1 polymer ?
#
loop_
_entity_poly.entity_id
_entity_poly.type
_entity_poly.pdbx_seq_one_letter_code
_entity_poly.pdbx_strand_id
1 'polypeptide(L)'
;MALAELRKLVDPLPAPDSRGMLTTNIDKKKIDQTVAQIAQGGKASVLGLIEMLGEPGTVENSKPHFALHCVVNHALVTDNEKQRKEFCEALASQVANESLSTYNRAYLCQELQWAGRDEACPALGKALLNEALTDAEATALAAIGGERAASQLRTAMAKAEGKCRVNIIDALAALAVPQSAAIFKEAIKDRDREVRIAASIGLANISQADAANSLLAAAASAKGWERTQITKACLVLAEHLAAAGKKADARRIYESLKKTRSDKSEQHIKHAVELGLAAIA
;
A
#
# COMPACT_ATOMS: atom_id res chain seq x y z
N MET A 1 -2.14 -11.13 -29.94
CA MET A 1 -3.52 -11.43 -30.33
C MET A 1 -4.12 -10.17 -30.94
N ALA A 2 -4.86 -10.26 -32.03
CA ALA A 2 -5.55 -9.09 -32.59
C ALA A 2 -6.75 -8.70 -31.69
N LEU A 3 -7.08 -7.39 -31.61
CA LEU A 3 -8.14 -6.88 -30.72
C LEU A 3 -9.51 -7.53 -31.03
N ALA A 4 -9.82 -7.77 -32.31
CA ALA A 4 -11.06 -8.43 -32.71
C ALA A 4 -11.15 -9.90 -32.22
N GLU A 5 -10.05 -10.61 -32.15
CA GLU A 5 -9.99 -11.98 -31.60
C GLU A 5 -10.11 -11.94 -30.06
N LEU A 6 -9.46 -10.98 -29.43
CA LEU A 6 -9.55 -10.79 -27.98
C LEU A 6 -10.98 -10.48 -27.55
N ARG A 7 -11.71 -9.63 -28.28
CA ARG A 7 -13.14 -9.35 -28.03
C ARG A 7 -13.99 -10.61 -28.06
N LYS A 8 -13.78 -11.50 -28.99
CA LYS A 8 -14.52 -12.79 -29.07
C LYS A 8 -14.31 -13.69 -27.84
N LEU A 9 -13.17 -13.55 -27.17
CA LEU A 9 -12.88 -14.28 -25.94
C LEU A 9 -13.43 -13.57 -24.70
N VAL A 10 -13.49 -12.25 -24.71
CA VAL A 10 -14.00 -11.44 -23.57
C VAL A 10 -15.53 -11.38 -23.53
N ASP A 11 -16.17 -11.26 -24.69
CA ASP A 11 -17.64 -11.11 -24.79
C ASP A 11 -18.45 -12.22 -24.08
N PRO A 12 -18.07 -13.50 -24.12
CA PRO A 12 -18.78 -14.57 -23.42
C PRO A 12 -18.45 -14.67 -21.92
N LEU A 13 -17.48 -13.89 -21.40
CA LEU A 13 -17.18 -13.89 -19.97
C LEU A 13 -18.35 -13.32 -19.16
N PRO A 14 -18.52 -13.78 -17.90
CA PRO A 14 -19.60 -13.29 -17.06
C PRO A 14 -19.40 -11.79 -16.76
N ALA A 15 -20.53 -11.08 -16.70
CA ALA A 15 -20.58 -9.72 -16.16
C ALA A 15 -21.20 -9.75 -14.76
N PRO A 16 -20.76 -8.90 -13.83
CA PRO A 16 -21.41 -8.76 -12.54
C PRO A 16 -22.86 -8.29 -12.70
N ASP A 17 -23.72 -8.70 -11.75
CA ASP A 17 -25.09 -8.20 -11.65
C ASP A 17 -25.12 -6.72 -11.19
N SER A 18 -26.32 -6.16 -11.03
CA SER A 18 -26.50 -4.78 -10.56
C SER A 18 -25.91 -4.49 -9.16
N ARG A 19 -25.52 -5.54 -8.42
CA ARG A 19 -24.86 -5.45 -7.09
C ARG A 19 -23.35 -5.68 -7.18
N GLY A 20 -22.80 -5.83 -8.38
CA GLY A 20 -21.38 -6.13 -8.60
C GLY A 20 -20.98 -7.59 -8.32
N MET A 21 -21.96 -8.51 -8.22
CA MET A 21 -21.72 -9.91 -7.88
C MET A 21 -21.82 -10.81 -9.12
N LEU A 22 -20.89 -11.76 -9.23
CA LEU A 22 -20.96 -12.84 -10.21
C LEU A 22 -21.83 -13.99 -9.63
N THR A 23 -23.15 -13.91 -9.82
CA THR A 23 -24.12 -14.75 -9.07
C THR A 23 -24.77 -15.87 -9.88
N THR A 24 -24.65 -15.89 -11.19
CA THR A 24 -25.44 -16.83 -12.03
C THR A 24 -24.57 -17.65 -12.97
N ASN A 25 -24.81 -18.99 -12.95
CA ASN A 25 -24.29 -19.98 -13.92
C ASN A 25 -22.83 -19.80 -14.35
N ILE A 26 -21.92 -19.70 -13.36
CA ILE A 26 -20.49 -19.57 -13.61
C ILE A 26 -19.92 -20.94 -13.97
N ASP A 27 -19.63 -21.15 -15.25
CA ASP A 27 -18.81 -22.27 -15.70
C ASP A 27 -17.32 -21.93 -15.47
N LYS A 28 -16.84 -22.25 -14.28
CA LYS A 28 -15.44 -21.98 -13.88
C LYS A 28 -14.45 -22.59 -14.87
N LYS A 29 -14.70 -23.82 -15.34
CA LYS A 29 -13.80 -24.51 -16.27
C LYS A 29 -13.67 -23.76 -17.59
N LYS A 30 -14.81 -23.26 -18.11
CA LYS A 30 -14.82 -22.46 -19.33
C LYS A 30 -14.11 -21.12 -19.15
N ILE A 31 -14.29 -20.47 -18.00
CA ILE A 31 -13.57 -19.24 -17.68
C ILE A 31 -12.06 -19.50 -17.63
N ASP A 32 -11.62 -20.52 -16.89
CA ASP A 32 -10.19 -20.86 -16.76
C ASP A 32 -9.57 -21.16 -18.14
N GLN A 33 -10.26 -21.88 -19.03
CA GLN A 33 -9.81 -22.15 -20.40
C GLN A 33 -9.70 -20.86 -21.22
N THR A 34 -10.69 -19.97 -21.13
CA THR A 34 -10.70 -18.68 -21.84
C THR A 34 -9.57 -17.79 -21.35
N VAL A 35 -9.39 -17.70 -20.04
CA VAL A 35 -8.30 -16.93 -19.41
C VAL A 35 -6.94 -17.45 -19.85
N ALA A 36 -6.72 -18.78 -19.82
CA ALA A 36 -5.49 -19.38 -20.29
C ALA A 36 -5.21 -19.06 -21.77
N GLN A 37 -6.25 -19.05 -22.62
CA GLN A 37 -6.12 -18.69 -24.03
C GLN A 37 -5.78 -17.21 -24.22
N ILE A 38 -6.38 -16.30 -23.46
CA ILE A 38 -6.04 -14.87 -23.46
C ILE A 38 -4.60 -14.68 -23.01
N ALA A 39 -4.19 -15.35 -21.93
CA ALA A 39 -2.85 -15.27 -21.35
C ALA A 39 -1.75 -15.70 -22.34
N GLN A 40 -2.02 -16.68 -23.24
CA GLN A 40 -1.09 -17.06 -24.30
C GLN A 40 -0.73 -15.94 -25.27
N GLY A 41 -1.57 -14.90 -25.40
CA GLY A 41 -1.28 -13.74 -26.22
C GLY A 41 -0.27 -12.74 -25.58
N GLY A 42 0.21 -13.03 -24.37
CA GLY A 42 1.26 -12.27 -23.68
C GLY A 42 0.91 -10.81 -23.48
N LYS A 43 1.94 -9.96 -23.51
CA LYS A 43 1.81 -8.50 -23.37
C LYS A 43 0.75 -7.88 -24.30
N ALA A 44 0.63 -8.36 -25.53
CA ALA A 44 -0.33 -7.82 -26.49
C ALA A 44 -1.78 -8.01 -26.03
N SER A 45 -2.11 -9.15 -25.39
CA SER A 45 -3.45 -9.39 -24.83
C SER A 45 -3.73 -8.46 -23.65
N VAL A 46 -2.78 -8.26 -22.75
CA VAL A 46 -2.94 -7.32 -21.62
C VAL A 46 -3.19 -5.90 -22.11
N LEU A 47 -2.39 -5.42 -23.08
CA LEU A 47 -2.59 -4.08 -23.67
C LEU A 47 -3.94 -3.97 -24.38
N GLY A 48 -4.35 -5.02 -25.09
CA GLY A 48 -5.67 -5.07 -25.73
C GLY A 48 -6.84 -5.05 -24.73
N LEU A 49 -6.70 -5.74 -23.58
CA LEU A 49 -7.69 -5.67 -22.50
C LEU A 49 -7.76 -4.26 -21.91
N ILE A 50 -6.63 -3.60 -21.74
CA ILE A 50 -6.58 -2.21 -21.24
C ILE A 50 -7.24 -1.26 -22.25
N GLU A 51 -7.02 -1.45 -23.55
CA GLU A 51 -7.68 -0.67 -24.61
C GLU A 51 -9.21 -0.88 -24.62
N MET A 52 -9.68 -2.03 -24.15
CA MET A 52 -11.12 -2.33 -24.02
C MET A 52 -11.76 -1.72 -22.78
N LEU A 53 -10.98 -1.18 -21.82
CA LEU A 53 -11.53 -0.54 -20.63
C LEU A 53 -12.31 0.72 -21.05
N GLY A 54 -13.60 0.73 -20.74
CA GLY A 54 -14.52 1.81 -21.03
C GLY A 54 -14.84 2.68 -19.81
N GLU A 55 -15.99 3.37 -19.87
CA GLU A 55 -16.48 4.20 -18.78
C GLU A 55 -16.74 3.36 -17.52
N PRO A 56 -16.28 3.82 -16.34
CA PRO A 56 -16.51 3.14 -15.09
C PRO A 56 -17.99 2.93 -14.78
N GLY A 57 -18.32 1.74 -14.26
CA GLY A 57 -19.69 1.39 -13.88
C GLY A 57 -20.57 0.90 -15.02
N THR A 58 -20.08 0.85 -16.25
CA THR A 58 -20.80 0.26 -17.39
C THR A 58 -20.53 -1.24 -17.52
N VAL A 59 -21.47 -1.96 -18.19
CA VAL A 59 -21.30 -3.39 -18.48
C VAL A 59 -20.12 -3.61 -19.42
N GLU A 60 -19.92 -2.68 -20.37
CA GLU A 60 -18.80 -2.68 -21.32
C GLU A 60 -17.45 -2.65 -20.62
N ASN A 61 -17.36 -1.94 -19.50
CA ASN A 61 -16.13 -1.88 -18.71
C ASN A 61 -15.94 -3.11 -17.81
N SER A 62 -17.01 -3.73 -17.34
CA SER A 62 -16.94 -4.80 -16.34
C SER A 62 -16.27 -6.08 -16.84
N LYS A 63 -16.51 -6.47 -18.08
CA LYS A 63 -15.93 -7.69 -18.67
C LYS A 63 -14.41 -7.57 -18.93
N PRO A 64 -13.91 -6.48 -19.55
CA PRO A 64 -12.47 -6.27 -19.66
C PRO A 64 -11.76 -6.19 -18.30
N HIS A 65 -12.35 -5.53 -17.29
CA HIS A 65 -11.85 -5.55 -15.92
C HIS A 65 -11.71 -6.96 -15.37
N PHE A 66 -12.79 -7.73 -15.45
CA PHE A 66 -12.80 -9.12 -14.98
C PHE A 66 -11.75 -9.97 -15.72
N ALA A 67 -11.69 -9.85 -17.06
CA ALA A 67 -10.71 -10.58 -17.87
C ALA A 67 -9.26 -10.21 -17.50
N LEU A 68 -8.97 -8.92 -17.30
CA LEU A 68 -7.64 -8.44 -16.95
C LEU A 68 -7.20 -8.98 -15.59
N HIS A 69 -8.09 -8.89 -14.57
CA HIS A 69 -7.82 -9.48 -13.26
C HIS A 69 -7.56 -10.99 -13.34
N CYS A 70 -8.40 -11.73 -14.07
CA CYS A 70 -8.24 -13.16 -14.22
C CYS A 70 -6.94 -13.54 -14.93
N VAL A 71 -6.51 -12.78 -15.94
CA VAL A 71 -5.27 -13.03 -16.69
C VAL A 71 -4.05 -12.76 -15.82
N VAL A 72 -4.05 -11.68 -15.05
CA VAL A 72 -2.98 -11.37 -14.09
C VAL A 72 -2.89 -12.45 -13.00
N ASN A 73 -4.04 -12.83 -12.44
CA ASN A 73 -4.11 -13.87 -11.42
C ASN A 73 -3.70 -15.26 -11.97
N HIS A 74 -4.01 -15.56 -13.24
CA HIS A 74 -3.58 -16.80 -13.89
C HIS A 74 -2.05 -16.96 -13.87
N ALA A 75 -1.30 -15.91 -14.15
CA ALA A 75 0.16 -15.93 -14.09
C ALA A 75 0.70 -16.23 -12.69
N LEU A 76 0.01 -15.73 -11.64
CA LEU A 76 0.35 -16.02 -10.24
C LEU A 76 0.03 -17.48 -9.87
N VAL A 77 -1.18 -17.95 -10.19
CA VAL A 77 -1.63 -19.32 -9.84
C VAL A 77 -0.83 -20.40 -10.56
N THR A 78 -0.39 -20.13 -11.79
CA THR A 78 0.46 -21.06 -12.57
C THR A 78 1.95 -20.93 -12.26
N ASP A 79 2.33 -20.06 -11.33
CA ASP A 79 3.72 -19.76 -10.96
C ASP A 79 4.61 -19.44 -12.18
N ASN A 80 4.03 -18.75 -13.16
CA ASN A 80 4.73 -18.36 -14.38
C ASN A 80 5.34 -16.97 -14.24
N GLU A 81 6.50 -16.89 -13.60
CA GLU A 81 7.19 -15.63 -13.28
C GLU A 81 7.51 -14.80 -14.53
N LYS A 82 7.87 -15.43 -15.64
CA LYS A 82 8.13 -14.72 -16.91
C LYS A 82 6.86 -14.01 -17.40
N GLN A 83 5.76 -14.72 -17.40
CA GLN A 83 4.45 -14.18 -17.84
C GLN A 83 3.94 -13.11 -16.88
N ARG A 84 4.05 -13.34 -15.56
CA ARG A 84 3.72 -12.36 -14.54
C ARG A 84 4.47 -11.04 -14.79
N LYS A 85 5.78 -11.11 -14.97
CA LYS A 85 6.61 -9.93 -15.22
C LYS A 85 6.20 -9.20 -16.50
N GLU A 86 5.98 -9.94 -17.59
CA GLU A 86 5.53 -9.40 -18.88
C GLU A 86 4.19 -8.65 -18.73
N PHE A 87 3.25 -9.22 -17.97
CA PHE A 87 1.95 -8.60 -17.72
C PHE A 87 2.08 -7.36 -16.86
N CYS A 88 2.86 -7.40 -15.79
CA CYS A 88 3.11 -6.25 -14.93
C CYS A 88 3.83 -5.11 -15.67
N GLU A 89 4.77 -5.40 -16.58
CA GLU A 89 5.38 -4.39 -17.44
C GLU A 89 4.36 -3.76 -18.41
N ALA A 90 3.40 -4.54 -18.92
CA ALA A 90 2.31 -4.02 -19.75
C ALA A 90 1.41 -3.08 -18.94
N LEU A 91 0.95 -3.50 -17.76
CA LEU A 91 0.14 -2.68 -16.84
C LEU A 91 0.87 -1.39 -16.48
N ALA A 92 2.12 -1.51 -16.02
CA ALA A 92 2.96 -0.38 -15.60
C ALA A 92 3.13 0.66 -16.72
N SER A 93 3.25 0.22 -17.97
CA SER A 93 3.38 1.13 -19.12
C SER A 93 2.15 2.01 -19.34
N GLN A 94 0.99 1.65 -18.78
CA GLN A 94 -0.29 2.34 -18.96
C GLN A 94 -0.75 3.13 -17.73
N VAL A 95 -0.10 3.02 -16.58
CA VAL A 95 -0.45 3.78 -15.37
C VAL A 95 -0.42 5.30 -15.62
N ALA A 96 0.55 5.79 -16.41
CA ALA A 96 0.67 7.20 -16.75
C ALA A 96 -0.12 7.61 -18.01
N ASN A 97 -0.90 6.71 -18.63
CA ASN A 97 -1.64 7.00 -19.84
C ASN A 97 -2.88 7.86 -19.54
N GLU A 98 -2.82 9.15 -19.86
CA GLU A 98 -3.89 10.11 -19.59
C GLU A 98 -5.14 9.93 -20.48
N SER A 99 -5.08 9.09 -21.52
CA SER A 99 -6.28 8.72 -22.29
C SER A 99 -7.22 7.77 -21.51
N LEU A 100 -6.70 7.09 -20.48
CA LEU A 100 -7.49 6.30 -19.55
C LEU A 100 -8.07 7.19 -18.45
N SER A 101 -9.30 6.88 -18.02
CA SER A 101 -9.89 7.53 -16.85
C SER A 101 -9.02 7.31 -15.60
N THR A 102 -9.08 8.24 -14.65
CA THR A 102 -8.40 8.08 -13.35
C THR A 102 -8.80 6.78 -12.65
N TYR A 103 -10.06 6.38 -12.76
CA TYR A 103 -10.56 5.11 -12.23
C TYR A 103 -9.83 3.90 -12.84
N ASN A 104 -9.72 3.84 -14.17
CA ASN A 104 -9.04 2.74 -14.85
C ASN A 104 -7.54 2.74 -14.53
N ARG A 105 -6.90 3.90 -14.44
CA ARG A 105 -5.49 4.00 -14.02
C ARG A 105 -5.28 3.51 -12.58
N ALA A 106 -6.18 3.87 -11.66
CA ALA A 106 -6.14 3.35 -10.28
C ALA A 106 -6.35 1.83 -10.23
N TYR A 107 -7.22 1.31 -11.11
CA TYR A 107 -7.40 -0.14 -11.25
C TYR A 107 -6.12 -0.84 -11.73
N LEU A 108 -5.37 -0.27 -12.68
CA LEU A 108 -4.07 -0.83 -13.07
C LEU A 108 -3.08 -0.86 -11.90
N CYS A 109 -3.09 0.17 -11.05
CA CYS A 109 -2.29 0.17 -9.82
C CYS A 109 -2.71 -0.95 -8.85
N GLN A 110 -4.01 -1.22 -8.76
CA GLN A 110 -4.53 -2.33 -7.94
C GLN A 110 -4.06 -3.70 -8.46
N GLU A 111 -4.05 -3.92 -9.77
CA GLU A 111 -3.50 -5.15 -10.35
C GLU A 111 -1.99 -5.26 -10.11
N LEU A 112 -1.25 -4.15 -10.17
CA LEU A 112 0.17 -4.11 -9.81
C LEU A 112 0.42 -4.30 -8.31
N GLN A 113 -0.52 -3.94 -7.45
CA GLN A 113 -0.47 -4.24 -6.02
C GLN A 113 -0.46 -5.75 -5.76
N TRP A 114 -1.20 -6.52 -6.56
CA TRP A 114 -1.28 -7.97 -6.45
C TRP A 114 -0.09 -8.69 -7.05
N ALA A 115 0.28 -8.32 -8.27
CA ALA A 115 1.20 -9.10 -9.09
C ALA A 115 2.53 -8.39 -9.35
N GLY A 116 2.61 -7.08 -9.15
CA GLY A 116 3.81 -6.27 -9.42
C GLY A 116 4.94 -6.58 -8.45
N ARG A 117 6.15 -6.38 -8.93
CA ARG A 117 7.38 -6.38 -8.15
C ARG A 117 8.25 -5.20 -8.56
N ASP A 118 9.54 -5.29 -8.43
CA ASP A 118 10.50 -4.22 -8.71
C ASP A 118 10.33 -3.58 -10.11
N GLU A 119 9.88 -4.33 -11.11
CA GLU A 119 9.65 -3.83 -12.46
C GLU A 119 8.56 -2.74 -12.54
N ALA A 120 7.58 -2.76 -11.62
CA ALA A 120 6.48 -1.80 -11.59
C ALA A 120 6.83 -0.48 -10.87
N CYS A 121 7.80 -0.51 -9.94
CA CYS A 121 8.11 0.63 -9.08
C CYS A 121 8.38 1.96 -9.83
N PRO A 122 9.16 2.00 -10.93
CA PRO A 122 9.43 3.26 -11.63
C PRO A 122 8.20 3.90 -12.26
N ALA A 123 7.24 3.09 -12.72
CA ALA A 123 5.99 3.60 -13.30
C ALA A 123 5.05 4.14 -12.21
N LEU A 124 4.87 3.39 -11.12
CA LEU A 124 4.08 3.80 -9.97
C LEU A 124 4.63 5.08 -9.32
N GLY A 125 5.95 5.26 -9.31
CA GLY A 125 6.57 6.45 -8.74
C GLY A 125 6.30 7.76 -9.49
N LYS A 126 5.89 7.70 -10.77
CA LYS A 126 5.75 8.88 -11.62
C LYS A 126 4.55 9.77 -11.29
N ALA A 127 3.45 9.19 -10.83
CA ALA A 127 2.22 9.92 -10.58
C ALA A 127 1.89 10.07 -9.07
N LEU A 128 2.81 9.73 -8.17
CA LEU A 128 2.66 9.90 -6.71
C LEU A 128 2.31 11.33 -6.27
N LEU A 129 2.57 12.33 -7.11
CA LEU A 129 2.21 13.73 -6.85
C LEU A 129 0.86 14.13 -7.46
N ASN A 130 0.13 13.18 -8.06
CA ASN A 130 -1.23 13.39 -8.55
C ASN A 130 -2.22 13.00 -7.45
N GLU A 131 -2.97 13.97 -6.89
CA GLU A 131 -3.90 13.74 -5.78
C GLU A 131 -4.99 12.69 -6.06
N ALA A 132 -5.34 12.50 -7.32
CA ALA A 132 -6.36 11.53 -7.72
C ALA A 132 -5.84 10.08 -7.81
N LEU A 133 -4.52 9.88 -7.87
CA LEU A 133 -3.87 8.57 -8.05
C LEU A 133 -2.93 8.18 -6.91
N THR A 134 -2.44 9.16 -6.15
CA THR A 134 -1.42 8.95 -5.13
C THR A 134 -1.74 7.81 -4.15
N ASP A 135 -3.02 7.65 -3.78
CA ASP A 135 -3.47 6.58 -2.88
C ASP A 135 -3.23 5.19 -3.49
N ALA A 136 -3.69 4.99 -4.73
CA ALA A 136 -3.53 3.72 -5.43
C ALA A 136 -2.06 3.38 -5.69
N GLU A 137 -1.25 4.37 -6.09
CA GLU A 137 0.17 4.19 -6.39
C GLU A 137 1.01 3.95 -5.13
N ALA A 138 0.77 4.73 -4.07
CA ALA A 138 1.45 4.56 -2.79
C ALA A 138 1.11 3.21 -2.15
N THR A 139 -0.16 2.78 -2.21
CA THR A 139 -0.61 1.48 -1.73
C THR A 139 0.02 0.34 -2.53
N ALA A 140 0.09 0.45 -3.86
CA ALA A 140 0.75 -0.55 -4.71
C ALA A 140 2.25 -0.66 -4.38
N LEU A 141 2.96 0.47 -4.22
CA LEU A 141 4.36 0.47 -3.83
C LEU A 141 4.57 -0.13 -2.44
N ALA A 142 3.70 0.17 -1.47
CA ALA A 142 3.76 -0.42 -0.14
C ALA A 142 3.58 -1.95 -0.17
N ALA A 143 2.69 -2.46 -1.02
CA ALA A 143 2.44 -3.89 -1.18
C ALA A 143 3.59 -4.61 -1.89
N ILE A 144 4.18 -4.00 -2.94
CA ILE A 144 5.36 -4.52 -3.63
C ILE A 144 6.54 -4.64 -2.66
N GLY A 145 6.74 -3.65 -1.81
CA GLY A 145 7.75 -3.70 -0.78
C GLY A 145 9.16 -3.40 -1.27
N GLY A 146 10.12 -3.54 -0.34
CA GLY A 146 11.54 -3.44 -0.63
C GLY A 146 12.06 -2.02 -0.85
N GLU A 147 13.38 -1.94 -1.06
CA GLU A 147 14.10 -0.66 -1.17
C GLU A 147 13.73 0.11 -2.46
N ARG A 148 13.40 -0.61 -3.54
CA ARG A 148 13.06 0.04 -4.82
C ARG A 148 11.76 0.80 -4.74
N ALA A 149 10.74 0.22 -4.10
CA ALA A 149 9.47 0.89 -3.82
C ALA A 149 9.67 2.07 -2.86
N ALA A 150 10.40 1.85 -1.75
CA ALA A 150 10.69 2.90 -0.78
C ALA A 150 11.47 4.08 -1.39
N SER A 151 12.37 3.83 -2.34
CA SER A 151 13.12 4.88 -3.03
C SER A 151 12.20 5.79 -3.88
N GLN A 152 11.18 5.23 -4.55
CA GLN A 152 10.20 6.03 -5.29
C GLN A 152 9.42 6.95 -4.34
N LEU A 153 8.92 6.40 -3.23
CA LEU A 153 8.18 7.15 -2.22
C LEU A 153 9.04 8.25 -1.57
N ARG A 154 10.31 7.95 -1.21
CA ARG A 154 11.20 8.96 -0.63
C ARG A 154 11.50 10.10 -1.62
N THR A 155 11.69 9.78 -2.90
CA THR A 155 11.91 10.78 -3.94
C THR A 155 10.71 11.70 -4.09
N ALA A 156 9.49 11.14 -4.11
CA ALA A 156 8.26 11.92 -4.20
C ALA A 156 7.99 12.74 -2.93
N MET A 157 8.30 12.20 -1.74
CA MET A 157 8.07 12.86 -0.44
C MET A 157 8.70 14.23 -0.35
N ALA A 158 9.86 14.44 -0.98
CA ALA A 158 10.56 15.72 -0.98
C ALA A 158 9.76 16.87 -1.62
N LYS A 159 8.79 16.55 -2.48
CA LYS A 159 7.95 17.52 -3.20
C LYS A 159 6.46 17.37 -2.87
N ALA A 160 6.11 16.38 -2.06
CA ALA A 160 4.73 16.06 -1.78
C ALA A 160 4.09 17.08 -0.82
N GLU A 161 2.86 17.48 -1.14
CA GLU A 161 2.03 18.36 -0.33
C GLU A 161 0.64 17.75 -0.13
N GLY A 162 -0.15 18.28 0.81
CA GLY A 162 -1.54 17.89 1.03
C GLY A 162 -1.76 16.37 1.10
N LYS A 163 -2.75 15.87 0.38
CA LYS A 163 -3.13 14.46 0.34
C LYS A 163 -1.97 13.55 -0.13
N CYS A 164 -1.21 13.99 -1.12
CA CYS A 164 -0.06 13.22 -1.61
C CYS A 164 0.98 12.97 -0.50
N ARG A 165 1.24 13.99 0.31
CA ARG A 165 2.19 13.90 1.41
C ARG A 165 1.74 12.89 2.48
N VAL A 166 0.45 12.88 2.82
CA VAL A 166 -0.13 11.91 3.76
C VAL A 166 -0.01 10.49 3.22
N ASN A 167 -0.47 10.24 2.00
CA ASN A 167 -0.46 8.90 1.42
C ASN A 167 0.96 8.33 1.26
N ILE A 168 1.91 9.18 0.86
CA ILE A 168 3.31 8.77 0.69
C ILE A 168 3.96 8.44 2.04
N ILE A 169 3.72 9.25 3.08
CA ILE A 169 4.31 8.98 4.40
C ILE A 169 3.70 7.72 5.04
N ASP A 170 2.40 7.46 4.84
CA ASP A 170 1.74 6.23 5.29
C ASP A 170 2.34 4.99 4.61
N ALA A 171 2.54 5.04 3.29
CA ALA A 171 3.17 3.96 2.54
C ALA A 171 4.62 3.71 3.00
N LEU A 172 5.40 4.77 3.24
CA LEU A 172 6.76 4.65 3.81
C LEU A 172 6.73 4.03 5.20
N ALA A 173 5.75 4.39 6.05
CA ALA A 173 5.58 3.82 7.38
C ALA A 173 5.24 2.33 7.35
N ALA A 174 4.43 1.90 6.37
CA ALA A 174 4.10 0.48 6.15
C ALA A 174 5.32 -0.32 5.69
N LEU A 175 6.17 0.25 4.83
CA LEU A 175 7.39 -0.39 4.35
C LEU A 175 8.45 -0.58 5.44
N ALA A 176 8.48 0.27 6.45
CA ALA A 176 9.39 0.23 7.59
C ALA A 176 10.89 0.13 7.22
N VAL A 177 11.29 0.70 6.08
CA VAL A 177 12.67 0.64 5.59
C VAL A 177 13.55 1.61 6.38
N PRO A 178 14.66 1.15 7.01
CA PRO A 178 15.51 1.97 7.88
C PRO A 178 16.03 3.27 7.24
N GLN A 179 16.26 3.27 5.93
CA GLN A 179 16.69 4.43 5.15
C GLN A 179 15.69 5.58 5.14
N SER A 180 14.43 5.34 5.55
CA SER A 180 13.39 6.37 5.67
C SER A 180 13.38 7.08 7.03
N ALA A 181 14.23 6.69 7.99
CA ALA A 181 14.24 7.22 9.36
C ALA A 181 14.36 8.75 9.42
N ALA A 182 15.23 9.35 8.59
CA ALA A 182 15.41 10.79 8.56
C ALA A 182 14.13 11.53 8.14
N ILE A 183 13.39 11.00 7.17
CA ILE A 183 12.10 11.55 6.70
C ILE A 183 11.08 11.54 7.84
N PHE A 184 10.97 10.45 8.58
CA PHE A 184 10.02 10.37 9.70
C PHE A 184 10.41 11.30 10.86
N LYS A 185 11.71 11.45 11.16
CA LYS A 185 12.20 12.39 12.19
C LYS A 185 11.89 13.86 11.85
N GLU A 186 11.83 14.20 10.57
CA GLU A 186 11.38 15.50 10.10
C GLU A 186 9.86 15.61 10.11
N ALA A 187 9.17 14.63 9.52
CA ALA A 187 7.72 14.62 9.33
C ALA A 187 6.92 14.55 10.64
N ILE A 188 7.53 14.05 11.75
CA ILE A 188 6.88 14.08 13.08
C ILE A 188 6.66 15.51 13.62
N LYS A 189 7.24 16.52 12.97
CA LYS A 189 7.08 17.94 13.27
C LYS A 189 6.25 18.68 12.21
N ASP A 190 5.64 17.94 11.28
CA ASP A 190 4.87 18.52 10.18
C ASP A 190 3.69 19.35 10.72
N ARG A 191 3.26 20.33 9.91
CA ARG A 191 2.05 21.12 10.21
C ARG A 191 0.77 20.27 10.17
N ASP A 192 0.74 19.24 9.31
CA ASP A 192 -0.39 18.33 9.17
C ASP A 192 -0.34 17.23 10.24
N ARG A 193 -1.44 17.09 10.97
CA ARG A 193 -1.60 16.08 12.03
C ARG A 193 -1.48 14.66 11.49
N GLU A 194 -2.06 14.37 10.34
CA GLU A 194 -2.06 13.02 9.77
C GLU A 194 -0.64 12.62 9.34
N VAL A 195 0.15 13.57 8.80
CA VAL A 195 1.56 13.37 8.50
C VAL A 195 2.36 13.08 9.79
N ARG A 196 2.12 13.81 10.88
CA ARG A 196 2.79 13.54 12.17
C ARG A 196 2.44 12.16 12.74
N ILE A 197 1.17 11.75 12.65
CA ILE A 197 0.72 10.42 13.09
C ILE A 197 1.40 9.34 12.27
N ALA A 198 1.37 9.42 10.94
CA ALA A 198 2.01 8.46 10.05
C ALA A 198 3.53 8.38 10.29
N ALA A 199 4.20 9.53 10.45
CA ALA A 199 5.63 9.57 10.79
C ALA A 199 5.94 8.87 12.12
N SER A 200 5.07 9.01 13.12
CA SER A 200 5.24 8.32 14.41
C SER A 200 5.14 6.81 14.28
N ILE A 201 4.21 6.32 13.45
CA ILE A 201 4.07 4.90 13.12
C ILE A 201 5.32 4.40 12.39
N GLY A 202 5.81 5.16 11.41
CA GLY A 202 7.03 4.83 10.67
C GLY A 202 8.26 4.71 11.57
N LEU A 203 8.45 5.64 12.52
CA LEU A 203 9.51 5.57 13.51
C LEU A 203 9.42 4.34 14.41
N ALA A 204 8.21 3.97 14.82
CA ALA A 204 7.98 2.78 15.62
C ALA A 204 8.30 1.49 14.84
N ASN A 205 7.84 1.42 13.58
CA ASN A 205 8.02 0.25 12.72
C ASN A 205 9.49 0.00 12.35
N ILE A 206 10.28 1.06 12.13
CA ILE A 206 11.73 0.92 11.87
C ILE A 206 12.49 0.36 13.08
N SER A 207 11.95 0.48 14.30
CA SER A 207 12.46 -0.14 15.52
C SER A 207 13.89 0.30 15.91
N GLN A 208 14.24 1.55 15.63
CA GLN A 208 15.51 2.12 16.02
C GLN A 208 15.40 2.84 17.38
N ALA A 209 16.32 2.54 18.31
CA ALA A 209 16.28 3.11 19.67
C ALA A 209 16.41 4.64 19.70
N ASP A 210 17.09 5.24 18.74
CA ASP A 210 17.26 6.69 18.63
C ASP A 210 15.97 7.44 18.24
N ALA A 211 14.94 6.74 17.75
CA ALA A 211 13.61 7.29 17.50
C ALA A 211 12.84 7.62 18.80
N ALA A 212 13.20 6.99 19.92
CA ALA A 212 12.47 7.11 21.19
C ALA A 212 12.32 8.56 21.67
N ASN A 213 13.37 9.37 21.58
CA ASN A 213 13.32 10.75 22.04
C ASN A 213 12.34 11.60 21.21
N SER A 214 12.34 11.44 19.88
CA SER A 214 11.44 12.15 18.97
C SER A 214 9.98 11.76 19.22
N LEU A 215 9.71 10.46 19.39
CA LEU A 215 8.37 9.95 19.69
C LEU A 215 7.86 10.42 21.05
N LEU A 216 8.68 10.34 22.12
CA LEU A 216 8.28 10.77 23.45
C LEU A 216 8.03 12.27 23.51
N ALA A 217 8.83 13.09 22.83
CA ALA A 217 8.63 14.54 22.75
C ALA A 217 7.31 14.87 21.99
N ALA A 218 7.05 14.22 20.86
CA ALA A 218 5.82 14.39 20.11
C ALA A 218 4.60 13.94 20.93
N ALA A 219 4.68 12.80 21.61
CA ALA A 219 3.62 12.30 22.49
C ALA A 219 3.32 13.21 23.67
N ALA A 220 4.32 13.94 24.17
CA ALA A 220 4.13 14.90 25.26
C ALA A 220 3.39 16.17 24.82
N SER A 221 3.64 16.65 23.60
CA SER A 221 3.03 17.87 23.06
C SER A 221 1.66 17.64 22.41
N ALA A 222 1.40 16.43 21.91
CA ALA A 222 0.15 16.08 21.23
C ALA A 222 -1.06 16.08 22.17
N LYS A 223 -2.26 16.30 21.58
CA LYS A 223 -3.55 16.31 22.29
C LYS A 223 -4.57 15.43 21.58
N GLY A 224 -5.61 14.99 22.32
CA GLY A 224 -6.73 14.25 21.76
C GLY A 224 -6.29 13.00 21.00
N TRP A 225 -6.86 12.79 19.82
CA TRP A 225 -6.59 11.62 18.98
C TRP A 225 -5.11 11.46 18.61
N GLU A 226 -4.44 12.54 18.23
CA GLU A 226 -3.02 12.52 17.90
C GLU A 226 -2.17 12.00 19.08
N ARG A 227 -2.44 12.46 20.31
CA ARG A 227 -1.76 11.97 21.52
C ARG A 227 -1.93 10.47 21.68
N THR A 228 -3.13 9.95 21.43
CA THR A 228 -3.41 8.52 21.51
C THR A 228 -2.58 7.74 20.50
N GLN A 229 -2.54 8.18 19.25
CA GLN A 229 -1.81 7.49 18.18
C GLN A 229 -0.29 7.52 18.40
N ILE A 230 0.26 8.69 18.76
CA ILE A 230 1.71 8.78 19.02
C ILE A 230 2.11 8.00 20.28
N THR A 231 1.25 7.98 21.33
CA THR A 231 1.49 7.14 22.50
C THR A 231 1.49 5.65 22.14
N LYS A 232 0.57 5.22 21.28
CA LYS A 232 0.57 3.84 20.72
C LYS A 232 1.87 3.56 19.99
N ALA A 233 2.36 4.48 19.16
CA ALA A 233 3.64 4.32 18.47
C ALA A 233 4.83 4.18 19.45
N CYS A 234 4.83 4.91 20.57
CA CYS A 234 5.83 4.73 21.63
C CYS A 234 5.79 3.31 22.23
N LEU A 235 4.59 2.78 22.51
CA LEU A 235 4.43 1.41 23.05
C LEU A 235 4.93 0.37 22.04
N VAL A 236 4.55 0.49 20.77
CA VAL A 236 5.00 -0.41 19.69
C VAL A 236 6.53 -0.39 19.56
N LEU A 237 7.16 0.81 19.60
CA LEU A 237 8.61 0.89 19.58
C LEU A 237 9.23 0.18 20.78
N ALA A 238 8.67 0.36 21.98
CA ALA A 238 9.19 -0.30 23.19
C ALA A 238 9.08 -1.83 23.10
N GLU A 239 7.96 -2.34 22.59
CA GLU A 239 7.76 -3.78 22.35
C GLU A 239 8.77 -4.33 21.34
N HIS A 240 8.97 -3.67 20.21
CA HIS A 240 9.96 -4.06 19.20
C HIS A 240 11.39 -4.06 19.76
N LEU A 241 11.75 -3.03 20.54
CA LEU A 241 13.06 -2.95 21.18
C LEU A 241 13.24 -4.07 22.22
N ALA A 242 12.21 -4.37 23.01
CA ALA A 242 12.25 -5.46 23.97
C ALA A 242 12.45 -6.82 23.28
N ALA A 243 11.68 -7.07 22.20
CA ALA A 243 11.80 -8.28 21.37
C ALA A 243 13.20 -8.42 20.73
N ALA A 244 13.82 -7.29 20.36
CA ALA A 244 15.19 -7.24 19.85
C ALA A 244 16.27 -7.33 20.94
N GLY A 245 15.92 -7.58 22.22
CA GLY A 245 16.85 -7.67 23.34
C GLY A 245 17.36 -6.32 23.87
N LYS A 246 16.89 -5.21 23.33
CA LYS A 246 17.26 -3.84 23.76
C LYS A 246 16.41 -3.40 24.97
N LYS A 247 16.42 -4.23 26.04
CA LYS A 247 15.57 -4.06 27.23
C LYS A 247 15.74 -2.69 27.91
N ALA A 248 16.95 -2.14 27.94
CA ALA A 248 17.22 -0.85 28.56
C ALA A 248 16.51 0.31 27.81
N ASP A 249 16.51 0.27 26.48
CA ASP A 249 15.83 1.27 25.66
C ASP A 249 14.31 1.17 25.79
N ALA A 250 13.78 -0.05 25.77
CA ALA A 250 12.36 -0.32 26.00
C ALA A 250 11.92 0.18 27.39
N ARG A 251 12.68 -0.13 28.43
CA ARG A 251 12.44 0.33 29.82
C ARG A 251 12.35 1.84 29.91
N ARG A 252 13.26 2.55 29.27
CA ARG A 252 13.26 4.03 29.22
C ARG A 252 11.97 4.60 28.64
N ILE A 253 11.43 4.00 27.59
CA ILE A 253 10.17 4.42 26.97
C ILE A 253 9.01 4.15 27.93
N TYR A 254 8.90 2.95 28.50
CA TYR A 254 7.85 2.60 29.42
C TYR A 254 7.84 3.50 30.68
N GLU A 255 9.00 3.76 31.28
CA GLU A 255 9.11 4.63 32.44
C GLU A 255 8.72 6.08 32.13
N SER A 256 9.06 6.59 30.94
CA SER A 256 8.64 7.91 30.49
C SER A 256 7.13 7.99 30.32
N LEU A 257 6.50 6.97 29.71
CA LEU A 257 5.05 6.90 29.57
C LEU A 257 4.37 6.79 30.95
N LYS A 258 4.90 5.98 31.86
CA LYS A 258 4.39 5.86 33.24
C LYS A 258 4.31 7.21 33.96
N LYS A 259 5.33 8.05 33.78
CA LYS A 259 5.40 9.39 34.39
C LYS A 259 4.45 10.40 33.75
N THR A 260 4.23 10.29 32.45
CA THR A 260 3.53 11.33 31.65
C THR A 260 2.08 10.99 31.31
N ARG A 261 1.62 9.76 31.59
CA ARG A 261 0.26 9.28 31.34
C ARG A 261 -0.47 9.03 32.65
N SER A 262 -0.84 10.15 33.32
CA SER A 262 -1.44 10.10 34.67
C SER A 262 -2.94 10.27 34.71
N ASP A 263 -3.58 10.68 33.59
CA ASP A 263 -5.00 10.93 33.53
C ASP A 263 -5.83 9.64 33.69
N LYS A 264 -7.03 9.78 34.30
CA LYS A 264 -7.98 8.66 34.43
C LYS A 264 -8.35 8.05 33.07
N SER A 265 -8.44 8.85 32.02
CA SER A 265 -8.71 8.39 30.65
C SER A 265 -7.58 7.59 30.02
N GLU A 266 -6.36 7.65 30.58
CA GLU A 266 -5.17 6.98 30.11
C GLU A 266 -4.80 5.73 30.95
N GLN A 267 -5.72 5.20 31.77
CA GLN A 267 -5.45 4.02 32.61
C GLN A 267 -5.05 2.78 31.81
N HIS A 268 -5.60 2.62 30.61
CA HIS A 268 -5.24 1.55 29.70
C HIS A 268 -3.76 1.62 29.28
N ILE A 269 -3.20 2.82 29.14
CA ILE A 269 -1.77 3.02 28.84
C ILE A 269 -0.92 2.62 30.05
N LYS A 270 -1.33 2.97 31.27
CA LYS A 270 -0.63 2.53 32.48
C LYS A 270 -0.56 1.00 32.56
N HIS A 271 -1.68 0.34 32.32
CA HIS A 271 -1.73 -1.12 32.33
C HIS A 271 -0.80 -1.72 31.26
N ALA A 272 -0.83 -1.22 30.02
CA ALA A 272 0.10 -1.65 28.97
C ALA A 272 1.58 -1.46 29.35
N VAL A 273 1.91 -0.32 29.97
CA VAL A 273 3.25 -0.03 30.47
C VAL A 273 3.68 -1.00 31.58
N GLU A 274 2.79 -1.30 32.52
CA GLU A 274 3.06 -2.26 33.61
C GLU A 274 3.34 -3.66 33.08
N LEU A 275 2.53 -4.12 32.12
CA LEU A 275 2.76 -5.40 31.43
C LEU A 275 4.09 -5.41 30.67
N GLY A 276 4.40 -4.34 29.96
CA GLY A 276 5.67 -4.21 29.23
C GLY A 276 6.90 -4.22 30.16
N LEU A 277 6.83 -3.51 31.29
CA LEU A 277 7.91 -3.51 32.30
C LEU A 277 8.09 -4.89 32.95
N ALA A 278 7.00 -5.59 33.24
CA ALA A 278 7.06 -6.95 33.77
C ALA A 278 7.70 -7.93 32.79
N ALA A 279 7.39 -7.81 31.49
CA ALA A 279 7.93 -8.67 30.45
C ALA A 279 9.44 -8.52 30.23
N ILE A 280 10.04 -7.39 30.63
CA ILE A 280 11.47 -7.09 30.44
C ILE A 280 12.26 -7.09 31.77
N ALA A 281 11.62 -7.49 32.86
CA ALA A 281 12.23 -7.55 34.18
C ALA A 281 13.46 -8.49 34.27
#